data_6fdee90612404345ac92c93fdd0ec639
#
_entry.id   6fdee90612404345ac92c93fdd0ec639
#
_cell.length_a   1.000
_cell.length_b   1.000
_cell.length_c   1.000
_cell.angle_alpha   90.00
_cell.angle_beta   90.00
_cell.angle_gamma   90.00
#
_symmetry.space_group_name_H-M   'P 1'
#
loop_
_entity.id
_entity.type
_entity.pdbx_description
1 polymer ?
#
loop_
_entity_poly.entity_id
_entity_poly.type
_entity_poly.pdbx_seq_one_letter_code
_entity_poly.pdbx_strand_id
1 'polypeptide(L)'
;MGQPGFANVLEGPRVESRRILLGGVPWWVTVDGDRLKLADGRVVREADATYLPPCEPTKILCVHLNYDSRRVEFRAPPLTTPTYFQKPLTTLNSHRGLLLRPKGCQFLNYEGEINMSSYFSAAL
;
A
#
# COMPACT_ATOMS: atom_id res chain seq x y z
N MET A 1 -18.26 33.84 6.67
CA MET A 1 -18.33 32.58 7.42
C MET A 1 -17.28 31.64 6.83
N GLY A 2 -16.12 31.54 7.51
CA GLY A 2 -15.05 30.65 7.08
C GLY A 2 -15.37 29.20 7.43
N GLN A 3 -15.21 28.30 6.49
CA GLN A 3 -15.31 26.87 6.76
C GLN A 3 -14.16 26.47 7.71
N PRO A 4 -14.40 25.62 8.73
CA PRO A 4 -13.32 25.08 9.58
C PRO A 4 -12.42 24.21 8.69
N GLY A 5 -11.15 24.58 8.61
CA GLY A 5 -10.16 23.86 7.84
C GLY A 5 -9.96 22.44 8.35
N PHE A 6 -9.84 21.51 7.43
CA PHE A 6 -9.46 20.08 7.66
C PHE A 6 -8.03 19.90 8.19
N ALA A 7 -7.43 20.94 8.80
CA ALA A 7 -6.00 20.98 9.11
C ALA A 7 -5.55 20.19 10.35
N ASN A 8 -6.43 19.65 11.21
CA ASN A 8 -6.04 19.13 12.52
C ASN A 8 -6.35 17.65 12.80
N VAL A 9 -6.53 16.82 11.78
CA VAL A 9 -6.83 15.38 12.03
C VAL A 9 -5.55 14.50 12.08
N LEU A 10 -4.35 15.06 11.85
CA LEU A 10 -3.12 14.28 11.73
C LEU A 10 -2.02 14.58 12.78
N GLU A 11 -2.33 15.22 13.90
CA GLU A 11 -1.34 15.59 14.93
C GLU A 11 -1.18 14.54 16.06
N GLY A 12 -1.33 13.27 15.76
CA GLY A 12 -0.92 12.20 16.67
C GLY A 12 0.49 11.67 16.35
N PRO A 13 1.19 11.03 17.29
CA PRO A 13 2.45 10.36 16.98
C PRO A 13 2.21 9.36 15.85
N ARG A 14 2.95 9.51 14.76
CA ARG A 14 2.87 8.58 13.63
C ARG A 14 3.48 7.25 14.07
N VAL A 15 2.65 6.24 14.19
CA VAL A 15 3.09 4.87 14.49
C VAL A 15 3.19 4.12 13.18
N GLU A 16 4.39 3.68 12.85
CA GLU A 16 4.59 2.80 11.71
C GLU A 16 4.14 1.39 12.10
N SER A 17 3.20 0.84 11.36
CA SER A 17 2.69 -0.52 11.57
C SER A 17 2.92 -1.36 10.33
N ARG A 18 3.23 -2.65 10.53
CA ARG A 18 3.43 -3.63 9.46
C ARG A 18 2.68 -4.91 9.79
N ARG A 19 2.38 -5.71 8.76
CA ARG A 19 1.80 -7.04 8.93
C ARG A 19 2.85 -8.11 8.70
N ILE A 20 2.93 -9.07 9.60
CA ILE A 20 3.84 -10.21 9.51
C ILE A 20 3.11 -11.52 9.75
N LEU A 21 3.68 -12.61 9.23
CA LEU A 21 3.28 -13.97 9.57
C LEU A 21 4.21 -14.50 10.66
N LEU A 22 3.63 -14.90 11.79
CA LEU A 22 4.39 -15.51 12.89
C LEU A 22 3.63 -16.74 13.40
N GLY A 23 4.29 -17.90 13.36
CA GLY A 23 3.65 -19.16 13.75
C GLY A 23 2.42 -19.54 12.91
N GLY A 24 2.38 -19.13 11.64
CA GLY A 24 1.23 -19.38 10.76
C GLY A 24 0.05 -18.41 10.97
N VAL A 25 0.18 -17.42 11.86
CA VAL A 25 -0.87 -16.45 12.18
C VAL A 25 -0.45 -15.06 11.73
N PRO A 26 -1.33 -14.27 11.07
CA PRO A 26 -1.09 -12.87 10.76
C PRO A 26 -1.10 -12.00 12.03
N TRP A 27 -0.12 -11.11 12.13
CA TRP A 27 0.01 -10.16 13.23
C TRP A 27 0.25 -8.76 12.72
N TRP A 28 -0.37 -7.78 13.36
CA TRP A 28 0.03 -6.39 13.26
C TRP A 28 1.13 -6.12 14.26
N VAL A 29 2.18 -5.43 13.82
CA VAL A 29 3.34 -5.07 14.62
C VAL A 29 3.66 -3.59 14.48
N THR A 30 4.19 -2.99 15.53
CA THR A 30 4.76 -1.65 15.48
C THR A 30 6.26 -1.73 15.24
N VAL A 31 6.79 -0.77 14.48
CA VAL A 31 8.22 -0.70 14.14
C VAL A 31 8.96 0.12 15.19
N ASP A 32 10.06 -0.42 15.70
CA ASP A 32 10.98 0.25 16.62
C ASP A 32 12.42 -0.08 16.20
N GLY A 33 12.98 0.73 15.32
CA GLY A 33 14.27 0.47 14.70
C GLY A 33 14.26 -0.84 13.90
N ASP A 34 15.12 -1.78 14.27
CA ASP A 34 15.21 -3.12 13.68
C ASP A 34 14.31 -4.18 14.35
N ARG A 35 13.42 -3.71 15.24
CA ARG A 35 12.53 -4.56 16.02
C ARG A 35 11.07 -4.34 15.67
N LEU A 36 10.33 -5.43 15.61
CA LEU A 36 8.91 -5.47 15.36
C LEU A 36 8.20 -5.94 16.62
N LYS A 37 7.42 -5.05 17.25
CA LYS A 37 6.73 -5.31 18.51
C LYS A 37 5.29 -5.73 18.27
N LEU A 38 4.88 -6.86 18.85
CA LEU A 38 3.51 -7.35 18.87
C LEU A 38 2.75 -6.74 20.06
N ALA A 39 1.42 -6.72 19.96
CA ALA A 39 0.56 -6.21 21.03
C ALA A 39 0.66 -7.03 22.35
N ASP A 40 1.04 -8.30 22.25
CA ASP A 40 1.25 -9.19 23.40
C ASP A 40 2.65 -9.07 24.05
N GLY A 41 3.48 -8.14 23.59
CA GLY A 41 4.81 -7.85 24.11
C GLY A 41 5.93 -8.66 23.47
N ARG A 42 5.64 -9.62 22.60
CA ARG A 42 6.68 -10.32 21.83
C ARG A 42 7.38 -9.37 20.87
N VAL A 43 8.64 -9.67 20.58
CA VAL A 43 9.47 -8.89 19.67
C VAL A 43 10.10 -9.84 18.64
N VAL A 44 10.05 -9.44 17.38
CA VAL A 44 10.69 -10.13 16.26
C VAL A 44 11.71 -9.18 15.63
N ARG A 45 12.88 -9.68 15.26
CA ARG A 45 13.82 -8.88 14.48
C ARG A 45 13.29 -8.70 13.07
N GLU A 46 13.44 -7.52 12.53
CA GLU A 46 12.98 -7.23 11.16
C GLU A 46 13.59 -8.18 10.11
N ALA A 47 14.85 -8.55 10.30
CA ALA A 47 15.56 -9.46 9.39
C ALA A 47 14.93 -10.87 9.31
N ASP A 48 14.28 -11.30 10.41
CA ASP A 48 13.68 -12.64 10.53
C ASP A 48 12.18 -12.64 10.19
N ALA A 49 11.60 -11.47 9.91
CA ALA A 49 10.18 -11.34 9.69
C ALA A 49 9.76 -11.81 8.29
N THR A 50 8.68 -12.61 8.24
CA THR A 50 7.95 -12.89 7.00
C THR A 50 6.83 -11.87 6.87
N TYR A 51 6.95 -10.96 5.92
CA TYR A 51 5.96 -9.91 5.72
C TYR A 51 4.71 -10.41 5.01
N LEU A 52 3.60 -9.84 5.36
CA LEU A 52 2.33 -9.96 4.66
C LEU A 52 2.01 -8.63 3.93
N PRO A 53 1.11 -8.64 2.95
CA PRO A 53 0.58 -7.41 2.39
C PRO A 53 0.06 -6.49 3.50
N PRO A 54 0.19 -5.15 3.33
CA PRO A 54 -0.15 -4.19 4.38
C PRO A 54 -1.66 -4.12 4.68
N CYS A 55 -2.48 -4.74 3.86
CA CYS A 55 -3.93 -4.79 4.03
C CYS A 55 -4.51 -6.05 3.37
N GLU A 56 -5.78 -6.31 3.65
CA GLU A 56 -6.59 -7.35 2.98
C GLU A 56 -7.73 -6.65 2.23
N PRO A 57 -7.44 -6.07 1.06
CA PRO A 57 -8.41 -5.30 0.33
C PRO A 57 -9.44 -6.20 -0.34
N THR A 58 -10.66 -5.69 -0.52
CA THR A 58 -11.67 -6.30 -1.39
C THR A 58 -11.54 -5.83 -2.83
N LYS A 59 -10.87 -4.71 -3.06
CA LYS A 59 -10.64 -4.09 -4.37
C LYS A 59 -9.30 -3.37 -4.39
N ILE A 60 -8.66 -3.35 -5.55
CA ILE A 60 -7.48 -2.53 -5.83
C ILE A 60 -7.83 -1.63 -7.00
N LEU A 61 -8.00 -0.33 -6.71
CA LEU A 61 -8.28 0.68 -7.72
C LEU A 61 -7.03 1.52 -7.93
N CYS A 62 -6.66 1.73 -9.17
CA CYS A 62 -5.50 2.53 -9.57
C CYS A 62 -5.97 3.69 -10.44
N VAL A 63 -5.32 4.85 -10.26
CA VAL A 63 -5.53 6.00 -11.15
C VAL A 63 -4.67 5.83 -12.39
N HIS A 64 -5.26 5.98 -13.56
CA HIS A 64 -4.55 5.86 -14.82
C HIS A 64 -3.94 7.20 -15.23
N LEU A 65 -2.68 7.20 -15.70
CA LEU A 65 -1.94 8.38 -16.15
C LEU A 65 -1.91 9.51 -15.10
N ASN A 66 -1.68 9.16 -13.84
CA ASN A 66 -1.66 10.09 -12.72
C ASN A 66 -0.52 11.11 -12.80
N TYR A 67 0.60 10.76 -13.44
CA TYR A 67 1.74 11.65 -13.64
C TYR A 67 1.71 12.29 -15.03
N ASP A 68 1.90 13.61 -15.08
CA ASP A 68 1.91 14.36 -16.35
C ASP A 68 3.04 13.88 -17.28
N SER A 69 4.20 13.54 -16.75
CA SER A 69 5.31 12.95 -17.50
C SER A 69 4.91 11.68 -18.26
N ARG A 70 4.13 10.81 -17.62
CA ARG A 70 3.63 9.58 -18.26
C ARG A 70 2.60 9.89 -19.35
N ARG A 71 1.74 10.87 -19.09
CA ARG A 71 0.77 11.34 -20.10
C ARG A 71 1.49 11.83 -21.35
N VAL A 72 2.55 12.62 -21.19
CA VAL A 72 3.37 13.12 -22.32
C VAL A 72 4.05 11.96 -23.06
N GLU A 73 4.64 11.02 -22.34
CA GLU A 73 5.28 9.83 -22.92
C GLU A 73 4.31 9.01 -23.79
N PHE A 74 3.09 8.83 -23.32
CA PHE A 74 2.03 8.12 -24.06
C PHE A 74 1.31 8.99 -25.10
N ARG A 75 1.70 10.25 -25.26
CA ARG A 75 1.05 11.23 -26.16
C ARG A 75 -0.46 11.34 -25.90
N ALA A 76 -0.87 11.14 -24.66
CA ALA A 76 -2.27 11.23 -24.26
C ALA A 76 -2.70 12.69 -24.09
N PRO A 77 -3.94 13.04 -24.44
CA PRO A 77 -4.47 14.39 -24.21
C PRO A 77 -4.54 14.70 -22.70
N PRO A 78 -4.60 15.98 -22.29
CA PRO A 78 -4.87 16.34 -20.92
C PRO A 78 -6.16 15.71 -20.42
N LEU A 79 -6.10 15.09 -19.23
CA LEU A 79 -7.28 14.53 -18.60
C LEU A 79 -8.00 15.63 -17.82
N THR A 80 -9.30 15.78 -18.08
CA THR A 80 -10.18 16.70 -17.33
C THR A 80 -10.76 16.03 -16.09
N THR A 81 -10.79 14.70 -16.08
CA THR A 81 -11.28 13.89 -14.97
C THR A 81 -10.35 12.68 -14.78
N PRO A 82 -10.14 12.23 -13.54
CA PRO A 82 -9.36 11.02 -13.29
C PRO A 82 -9.99 9.81 -13.96
N THR A 83 -9.14 8.96 -14.54
CA THR A 83 -9.53 7.64 -15.06
C THR A 83 -8.97 6.57 -14.16
N TYR A 84 -9.70 5.46 -14.02
CA TYR A 84 -9.38 4.40 -13.09
C TYR A 84 -9.32 3.06 -13.79
N PHE A 85 -8.50 2.17 -13.25
CA PHE A 85 -8.51 0.76 -13.60
C PHE A 85 -8.43 -0.09 -12.34
N GLN A 86 -8.82 -1.34 -12.43
CA GLN A 86 -8.79 -2.27 -11.32
C GLN A 86 -7.74 -3.34 -11.55
N LYS A 87 -6.95 -3.64 -10.51
CA LYS A 87 -6.07 -4.80 -10.48
C LYS A 87 -6.75 -5.96 -9.76
N PRO A 88 -6.55 -7.23 -10.20
CA PRO A 88 -7.00 -8.38 -9.46
C PRO A 88 -6.26 -8.50 -8.12
N LEU A 89 -6.91 -9.05 -7.10
CA LEU A 89 -6.31 -9.22 -5.77
C LEU A 89 -5.05 -10.10 -5.78
N THR A 90 -4.94 -10.99 -6.77
CA THR A 90 -3.75 -11.85 -6.98
C THR A 90 -2.48 -11.07 -7.33
N THR A 91 -2.58 -9.77 -7.64
CA THR A 91 -1.41 -8.91 -7.86
C THR A 91 -0.83 -8.34 -6.57
N LEU A 92 -1.50 -8.54 -5.44
CA LEU A 92 -1.03 -8.05 -4.15
C LEU A 92 0.18 -8.86 -3.70
N ASN A 93 1.24 -8.16 -3.29
CA ASN A 93 2.45 -8.79 -2.78
C ASN A 93 2.88 -8.11 -1.48
N SER A 94 3.78 -8.73 -0.75
CA SER A 94 4.32 -8.22 0.51
C SER A 94 5.67 -7.52 0.32
N HIS A 95 6.10 -6.78 1.32
CA HIS A 95 7.48 -6.32 1.43
C HIS A 95 8.45 -7.52 1.34
N ARG A 96 9.50 -7.42 0.55
CA ARG A 96 10.44 -8.52 0.23
C ARG A 96 9.79 -9.73 -0.46
N GLY A 97 8.54 -9.59 -0.93
CA GLY A 97 7.89 -10.63 -1.71
C GLY A 97 8.55 -10.82 -3.07
N LEU A 98 8.56 -12.05 -3.55
CA LEU A 98 9.20 -12.40 -4.82
C LEU A 98 8.35 -11.93 -6.00
N LEU A 99 8.97 -11.28 -6.97
CA LEU A 99 8.37 -10.96 -8.26
C LEU A 99 9.02 -11.83 -9.33
N LEU A 100 8.23 -12.71 -9.93
CA LEU A 100 8.70 -13.60 -10.99
C LEU A 100 8.41 -12.98 -12.35
N ARG A 101 9.48 -12.71 -13.11
CA ARG A 101 9.34 -12.30 -14.50
C ARG A 101 8.96 -13.51 -15.36
N PRO A 102 7.82 -13.50 -16.05
CA PRO A 102 7.43 -14.61 -16.92
C PRO A 102 8.45 -14.88 -18.01
N LYS A 103 8.56 -16.14 -18.45
CA LYS A 103 9.39 -16.52 -19.60
C LYS A 103 8.91 -15.77 -20.84
N GLY A 104 9.86 -15.16 -21.57
CA GLY A 104 9.54 -14.37 -22.77
C GLY A 104 9.16 -12.91 -22.50
N CYS A 105 8.96 -12.51 -21.28
CA CYS A 105 8.77 -11.12 -20.91
C CYS A 105 10.11 -10.38 -21.03
N GLN A 106 10.20 -9.39 -21.94
CA GLN A 106 11.42 -8.63 -22.15
C GLN A 106 11.60 -7.52 -21.13
N PHE A 107 10.51 -6.94 -20.66
CA PHE A 107 10.51 -5.81 -19.74
C PHE A 107 9.63 -6.12 -18.51
N LEU A 108 10.14 -5.80 -17.34
CA LEU A 108 9.38 -5.76 -16.10
C LEU A 108 9.54 -4.35 -15.53
N ASN A 109 8.53 -3.52 -15.71
CA ASN A 109 8.52 -2.15 -15.22
C ASN A 109 7.89 -2.09 -13.84
N TYR A 110 8.29 -1.10 -13.06
CA TYR A 110 7.66 -0.74 -11.80
C TYR A 110 7.21 0.71 -11.84
N GLU A 111 6.20 1.02 -11.06
CA GLU A 111 5.72 2.39 -10.84
C GLU A 111 5.63 2.61 -9.33
N GLY A 112 6.29 3.66 -8.84
CA GLY A 112 6.25 4.06 -7.44
C GLY A 112 5.03 4.94 -7.21
N GLU A 113 4.11 4.49 -6.35
CA GLU A 113 2.86 5.17 -6.05
C GLU A 113 2.59 5.21 -4.56
N ILE A 114 1.88 6.25 -4.10
CA ILE A 114 1.35 6.30 -2.74
C ILE A 114 0.03 5.55 -2.74
N ASN A 115 -0.03 4.50 -1.93
CA ASN A 115 -1.25 3.72 -1.73
C ASN A 115 -1.99 4.22 -0.48
N MET A 116 -3.30 4.38 -0.61
CA MET A 116 -4.21 4.63 0.50
C MET A 116 -5.09 3.39 0.70
N SER A 117 -5.13 2.87 1.94
CA SER A 117 -6.15 1.90 2.34
C SER A 117 -7.22 2.62 3.15
N SER A 118 -8.47 2.52 2.73
CA SER A 118 -9.61 3.06 3.48
C SER A 118 -10.59 1.94 3.83
N TYR A 119 -11.04 1.94 5.09
CA TYR A 119 -12.14 1.11 5.54
C TYR A 119 -13.40 1.97 5.52
N PHE A 120 -14.26 1.78 4.53
CA PHE A 120 -15.61 2.32 4.59
C PHE A 120 -16.48 1.32 5.35
N SER A 121 -16.80 1.63 6.58
CA SER A 121 -17.94 1.02 7.27
C SER A 121 -19.18 1.74 6.76
N ALA A 122 -19.88 1.16 5.79
CA ALA A 122 -21.23 1.59 5.49
C ALA A 122 -22.12 1.04 6.60
N ALA A 123 -22.49 1.88 7.56
CA ALA A 123 -23.66 1.62 8.39
C ALA A 123 -24.89 1.83 7.50
N LEU A 124 -25.58 0.75 7.15
CA LEU A 124 -26.93 0.77 6.61
C LEU A 124 -27.93 0.91 7.78
#